data_9c1692de0c805fb3bbfbe47faad4c974
#
_entry.id   9c1692de0c805fb3bbfbe47faad4c974
#
_cell.length_a   1.000
_cell.length_b   1.000
_cell.length_c   1.000
_cell.angle_alpha   90.00
_cell.angle_beta   90.00
_cell.angle_gamma   90.00
#
_symmetry.space_group_name_H-M   'P 1'
#
loop_
_entity.id
_entity.type
_entity.pdbx_description
1 polymer ?
#
loop_
_entity_poly.entity_id
_entity_poly.type
_entity_poly.pdbx_seq_one_letter_code
_entity_poly.pdbx_strand_id
1 'polypeptide(L)'
;PNTPIPHHSPTPIHPSPFTPLPTHHHRTPMTDQPIFQRPTEATEALEKERQLPMTGWQQEVDQGLEYGLEGAASIRDRTIPTFSRGELPHYAGINTFMKAPYVEDVRKVGNYDVAIVGVPHDSGTTYRPGTRFGPQGIRRISALYTPYNFEFGVDLREQITLCDVGDIFTIPANNEKSFDQISKGVAHVFASGAFPILLGGDHSIGFPTVRGICRHLGDKKVGIIHFDRHVDTQETDLDERMHTCPWFHATNMANAPAENLVQLGIGGWQVPRQGVKVCRERGTNILTVTDIMEMGLDAAADFAIAKATDGTDCVWISFDIDCIDAGFVPGTGWPEPGGLLPREALYLLKRIIRETPVCGIEVVEVSPPYDISDMTSLMATRVICDTMAHLVVSGQLPRREKPSYIHEEANMEVDQAWT
;
A
#
# COMPACT_ATOMS: atom_id res chain seq x y z
N PRO A 1 45.49 -1.07 47.28
CA PRO A 1 46.69 -1.27 46.49
C PRO A 1 46.33 -1.20 45.00
N ASN A 2 46.72 -0.10 44.42
CA ASN A 2 46.58 0.18 43.01
C ASN A 2 47.70 -0.49 42.24
N THR A 3 47.36 -1.33 41.28
CA THR A 3 48.33 -1.85 40.29
C THR A 3 48.15 -1.04 38.99
N PRO A 4 49.19 -0.47 38.42
CA PRO A 4 49.07 0.36 37.20
C PRO A 4 49.01 -0.52 35.96
N ILE A 5 48.16 -0.11 35.02
CA ILE A 5 48.04 -0.69 33.66
C ILE A 5 49.22 -0.20 32.81
N PRO A 6 49.91 -1.09 32.07
CA PRO A 6 51.02 -0.67 31.20
C PRO A 6 50.50 0.02 29.93
N HIS A 7 51.01 1.20 29.67
CA HIS A 7 50.86 1.91 28.40
C HIS A 7 51.66 1.24 27.30
N HIS A 8 50.99 0.67 26.30
CA HIS A 8 51.60 0.30 25.04
C HIS A 8 51.65 1.51 24.09
N SER A 9 52.86 1.93 23.77
CA SER A 9 53.13 2.93 22.74
C SER A 9 52.93 2.30 21.37
N PRO A 10 52.30 3.02 20.39
CA PRO A 10 52.16 2.47 19.02
C PRO A 10 53.52 2.51 18.29
N THR A 11 53.90 1.36 17.77
CA THR A 11 55.03 1.22 16.83
C THR A 11 54.73 1.92 15.52
N PRO A 12 55.68 2.65 14.93
CA PRO A 12 55.44 3.29 13.62
C PRO A 12 55.39 2.25 12.52
N ILE A 13 54.33 2.30 11.72
CA ILE A 13 54.19 1.48 10.49
C ILE A 13 55.06 2.14 9.41
N HIS A 14 56.13 1.45 9.03
CA HIS A 14 56.93 1.83 7.85
C HIS A 14 56.13 1.54 6.57
N PRO A 15 56.09 2.50 5.61
CA PRO A 15 55.49 2.23 4.32
C PRO A 15 56.34 1.25 3.52
N SER A 16 55.72 0.18 3.08
CA SER A 16 56.32 -0.78 2.14
C SER A 16 56.61 -0.11 0.80
N PRO A 17 57.76 -0.33 0.18
CA PRO A 17 58.08 0.28 -1.13
C PRO A 17 57.15 -0.31 -2.20
N PHE A 18 56.36 0.54 -2.82
CA PHE A 18 55.63 0.19 -4.04
C PHE A 18 56.63 -0.11 -5.15
N THR A 19 56.66 -1.36 -5.61
CA THR A 19 57.33 -1.76 -6.83
C THR A 19 56.48 -1.26 -8.01
N PRO A 20 56.99 -0.48 -8.95
CA PRO A 20 56.22 -0.06 -10.12
C PRO A 20 55.95 -1.29 -11.00
N LEU A 21 54.66 -1.51 -11.33
CA LEU A 21 54.28 -2.49 -12.36
C LEU A 21 54.87 -2.09 -13.72
N PRO A 22 55.31 -3.04 -14.55
CA PRO A 22 55.90 -2.74 -15.85
C PRO A 22 54.86 -2.14 -16.79
N THR A 23 55.15 -0.95 -17.24
CA THR A 23 54.42 -0.21 -18.28
C THR A 23 54.74 -0.74 -19.65
N HIS A 24 54.20 -1.88 -20.02
CA HIS A 24 54.12 -2.29 -21.41
C HIS A 24 52.76 -2.94 -21.68
N HIS A 25 51.74 -2.10 -21.75
CA HIS A 25 50.53 -2.51 -22.45
C HIS A 25 50.68 -2.06 -23.90
N HIS A 26 50.96 -3.01 -24.79
CA HIS A 26 50.62 -2.82 -26.21
C HIS A 26 49.10 -2.61 -26.25
N ARG A 27 48.68 -1.36 -26.35
CA ARG A 27 47.30 -1.01 -26.75
C ARG A 27 47.16 -1.47 -28.20
N THR A 28 46.44 -2.58 -28.39
CA THR A 28 45.80 -2.84 -29.69
C THR A 28 44.99 -1.61 -30.03
N PRO A 29 45.06 -1.08 -31.24
CA PRO A 29 44.21 0.07 -31.60
C PRO A 29 42.75 -0.33 -31.39
N MET A 30 42.07 0.34 -30.45
CA MET A 30 40.61 0.26 -30.36
C MET A 30 40.09 0.73 -31.71
N THR A 31 39.37 -0.15 -32.38
CA THR A 31 38.60 0.22 -33.56
C THR A 31 37.70 1.39 -33.18
N ASP A 32 37.70 2.47 -33.94
CA ASP A 32 36.92 3.70 -33.77
C ASP A 32 35.39 3.48 -33.91
N GLN A 33 34.92 2.26 -33.77
CA GLN A 33 33.49 1.98 -33.75
C GLN A 33 32.98 2.15 -32.31
N PRO A 34 32.01 3.02 -32.05
CA PRO A 34 31.39 3.17 -30.74
C PRO A 34 30.73 1.83 -30.35
N ILE A 35 31.12 1.33 -29.18
CA ILE A 35 30.58 0.08 -28.56
C ILE A 35 29.06 0.09 -28.47
N PHE A 36 28.41 1.25 -28.62
CA PHE A 36 26.97 1.47 -28.53
C PHE A 36 26.31 1.96 -29.83
N GLN A 37 26.88 1.69 -31.01
CA GLN A 37 26.04 1.79 -32.20
C GLN A 37 25.00 0.70 -32.16
N ARG A 38 23.71 1.10 -32.25
CA ARG A 38 22.64 0.13 -32.52
C ARG A 38 22.99 -0.52 -33.87
N PRO A 39 23.35 -1.80 -33.93
CA PRO A 39 23.60 -2.43 -35.21
C PRO A 39 22.28 -2.43 -35.97
N THR A 40 22.21 -1.87 -37.15
CA THR A 40 21.11 -2.03 -38.09
C THR A 40 20.78 -3.50 -38.33
N GLU A 41 21.80 -4.33 -38.33
CA GLU A 41 21.70 -5.80 -38.41
C GLU A 41 21.00 -6.44 -37.17
N ALA A 42 21.15 -5.89 -35.97
CA ALA A 42 20.45 -6.40 -34.78
C ALA A 42 18.96 -6.01 -34.80
N THR A 43 18.63 -4.87 -35.40
CA THR A 43 17.22 -4.46 -35.59
C THR A 43 16.57 -5.35 -36.64
N GLU A 44 17.25 -5.64 -37.74
CA GLU A 44 16.78 -6.55 -38.78
C GLU A 44 16.68 -8.01 -38.28
N ALA A 45 17.62 -8.46 -37.45
CA ALA A 45 17.55 -9.77 -36.82
C ALA A 45 16.36 -9.87 -35.85
N LEU A 46 16.09 -8.86 -35.05
CA LEU A 46 14.94 -8.78 -34.15
C LEU A 46 13.61 -8.71 -34.92
N GLU A 47 13.59 -8.02 -36.06
CA GLU A 47 12.41 -7.99 -36.94
C GLU A 47 12.16 -9.32 -37.64
N LYS A 48 13.23 -10.01 -38.05
CA LYS A 48 13.13 -11.40 -38.56
C LYS A 48 12.67 -12.39 -37.49
N GLU A 49 13.18 -12.25 -36.27
CA GLU A 49 12.76 -13.09 -35.14
C GLU A 49 11.29 -12.88 -34.77
N ARG A 50 10.79 -11.65 -34.91
CA ARG A 50 9.37 -11.33 -34.78
C ARG A 50 8.48 -11.95 -35.86
N GLN A 51 9.05 -12.24 -37.01
CA GLN A 51 8.32 -12.83 -38.16
C GLN A 51 8.38 -14.38 -38.15
N LEU A 52 9.25 -14.97 -37.30
CA LEU A 52 9.26 -16.42 -37.16
C LEU A 52 7.96 -16.86 -36.49
N PRO A 53 7.25 -17.87 -37.07
CA PRO A 53 6.11 -18.44 -36.38
C PRO A 53 6.62 -18.97 -35.02
N MET A 54 5.94 -18.58 -33.96
CA MET A 54 6.22 -19.02 -32.57
C MET A 54 5.79 -20.51 -32.43
N THR A 55 6.42 -21.37 -33.20
CA THR A 55 6.14 -22.81 -33.22
C THR A 55 6.52 -23.44 -31.90
N GLY A 56 5.63 -24.19 -31.33
CA GLY A 56 5.80 -24.86 -30.05
C GLY A 56 5.38 -24.01 -28.84
N TRP A 57 5.99 -22.85 -28.67
CA TRP A 57 5.69 -21.96 -27.53
C TRP A 57 4.25 -21.43 -27.53
N GLN A 58 3.77 -20.95 -28.68
CA GLN A 58 2.37 -20.49 -28.78
C GLN A 58 1.38 -21.64 -28.54
N GLN A 59 1.72 -22.84 -29.00
CA GLN A 59 0.91 -24.03 -28.75
C GLN A 59 0.86 -24.39 -27.26
N GLU A 60 2.00 -24.29 -26.54
CA GLU A 60 2.04 -24.51 -25.09
C GLU A 60 1.21 -23.47 -24.32
N VAL A 61 1.25 -22.20 -24.74
CA VAL A 61 0.41 -21.14 -24.16
C VAL A 61 -1.06 -21.42 -24.40
N ASP A 62 -1.45 -21.75 -25.63
CA ASP A 62 -2.84 -22.02 -26.00
C ASP A 62 -3.35 -23.25 -25.24
N GLN A 63 -2.55 -24.30 -25.13
CA GLN A 63 -2.88 -25.47 -24.33
C GLN A 63 -2.99 -25.13 -22.82
N GLY A 64 -2.08 -24.28 -22.29
CA GLY A 64 -2.16 -23.81 -20.91
C GLY A 64 -3.46 -23.06 -20.62
N LEU A 65 -3.89 -22.20 -21.55
CA LEU A 65 -5.15 -21.47 -21.43
C LEU A 65 -6.37 -22.40 -21.52
N GLU A 66 -6.33 -23.42 -22.38
CA GLU A 66 -7.39 -24.44 -22.47
C GLU A 66 -7.53 -25.22 -21.16
N TYR A 67 -6.44 -25.41 -20.43
CA TYR A 67 -6.43 -26.04 -19.10
C TYR A 67 -6.75 -25.07 -17.95
N GLY A 68 -7.08 -23.81 -18.24
CA GLY A 68 -7.39 -22.80 -17.23
C GLY A 68 -6.18 -22.27 -16.46
N LEU A 69 -4.98 -22.39 -17.02
CA LEU A 69 -3.77 -21.82 -16.43
C LEU A 69 -3.69 -20.32 -16.73
N GLU A 70 -4.19 -19.51 -15.82
CA GLU A 70 -4.29 -18.05 -15.96
C GLU A 70 -2.96 -17.36 -16.27
N GLY A 71 -1.89 -17.82 -15.66
CA GLY A 71 -0.54 -17.30 -15.91
C GLY A 71 -0.09 -17.42 -17.36
N ALA A 72 -0.69 -18.32 -18.14
CA ALA A 72 -0.41 -18.45 -19.56
C ALA A 72 -0.88 -17.23 -20.37
N ALA A 73 -1.91 -16.51 -19.94
CA ALA A 73 -2.40 -15.30 -20.60
C ALA A 73 -1.33 -14.20 -20.65
N SER A 74 -0.54 -14.04 -19.60
CA SER A 74 0.54 -13.04 -19.54
C SER A 74 1.68 -13.30 -20.53
N ILE A 75 1.78 -14.53 -21.03
CA ILE A 75 2.79 -14.92 -22.02
C ILE A 75 2.41 -14.41 -23.41
N ARG A 76 1.12 -14.33 -23.73
CA ARG A 76 0.63 -13.83 -25.03
C ARG A 76 1.03 -12.39 -25.33
N ASP A 77 1.15 -11.56 -24.28
CA ASP A 77 1.50 -10.15 -24.42
C ASP A 77 3.01 -9.94 -24.67
N ARG A 78 3.80 -10.99 -24.69
CA ARG A 78 5.24 -10.89 -24.89
C ARG A 78 5.57 -10.64 -26.34
N THR A 79 6.08 -9.47 -26.62
CA THR A 79 6.71 -9.16 -27.90
C THR A 79 8.03 -9.92 -28.06
N ILE A 80 8.75 -10.12 -26.94
CA ILE A 80 10.00 -10.89 -26.85
C ILE A 80 9.85 -11.89 -25.71
N PRO A 81 9.81 -13.21 -25.99
CA PRO A 81 9.53 -14.25 -24.99
C PRO A 81 10.57 -14.38 -23.87
N THR A 82 11.80 -13.91 -24.12
CA THR A 82 12.90 -13.96 -23.16
C THR A 82 12.68 -13.14 -21.89
N PHE A 83 11.80 -12.15 -21.93
CA PHE A 83 11.56 -11.27 -20.78
C PHE A 83 10.33 -11.71 -20.00
N SER A 84 10.48 -11.86 -18.69
CA SER A 84 9.34 -12.12 -17.80
C SER A 84 8.46 -10.88 -17.69
N ARG A 85 7.20 -11.05 -18.06
CA ARG A 85 6.14 -10.04 -17.92
C ARG A 85 4.90 -10.71 -17.32
N GLY A 86 4.12 -9.93 -16.55
CA GLY A 86 2.94 -10.45 -15.90
C GLY A 86 3.25 -11.34 -14.71
N GLU A 87 2.35 -12.21 -14.36
CA GLU A 87 2.31 -12.93 -13.08
C GLU A 87 3.37 -14.02 -12.95
N LEU A 88 3.59 -14.78 -14.01
CA LEU A 88 4.50 -15.90 -13.93
C LEU A 88 5.86 -15.62 -14.57
N PRO A 89 6.91 -16.15 -13.97
CA PRO A 89 6.93 -16.75 -12.64
C PRO A 89 6.79 -15.69 -11.53
N HIS A 90 6.12 -16.01 -10.44
CA HIS A 90 5.80 -15.08 -9.33
C HIS A 90 7.01 -14.35 -8.74
N TYR A 91 8.17 -15.01 -8.74
CA TYR A 91 9.43 -14.47 -8.19
C TYR A 91 10.15 -13.49 -9.14
N ALA A 92 9.71 -13.38 -10.39
CA ALA A 92 10.39 -12.58 -11.42
C ALA A 92 9.59 -11.36 -11.85
N GLY A 93 10.23 -10.47 -12.61
CA GLY A 93 9.62 -9.25 -13.15
C GLY A 93 9.59 -8.08 -12.16
N ILE A 94 8.86 -7.03 -12.53
CA ILE A 94 8.74 -5.81 -11.73
C ILE A 94 7.67 -6.02 -10.66
N ASN A 95 7.98 -5.63 -9.42
CA ASN A 95 7.07 -5.76 -8.29
C ASN A 95 6.11 -4.55 -8.21
N THR A 96 5.05 -4.59 -9.01
CA THR A 96 3.81 -3.86 -8.76
C THR A 96 2.84 -4.76 -7.98
N PHE A 97 1.79 -4.19 -7.39
CA PHE A 97 0.79 -4.99 -6.68
C PHE A 97 0.10 -5.98 -7.63
N MET A 98 0.15 -7.28 -7.31
CA MET A 98 -0.36 -8.38 -8.16
C MET A 98 0.10 -8.30 -9.62
N LYS A 99 1.30 -7.75 -9.87
CA LYS A 99 1.83 -7.51 -11.22
C LYS A 99 0.92 -6.64 -12.11
N ALA A 100 0.08 -5.80 -11.50
CA ALA A 100 -0.73 -4.82 -12.21
C ALA A 100 0.13 -3.87 -13.06
N PRO A 101 -0.41 -3.29 -14.14
CA PRO A 101 0.28 -2.29 -14.93
C PRO A 101 0.77 -1.12 -14.06
N TYR A 102 2.04 -0.75 -14.23
CA TYR A 102 2.57 0.48 -13.66
C TYR A 102 2.15 1.67 -14.52
N VAL A 103 1.54 2.67 -13.89
CA VAL A 103 1.10 3.90 -14.55
C VAL A 103 2.01 5.04 -14.10
N GLU A 104 3.02 5.35 -14.91
CA GLU A 104 3.96 6.42 -14.65
C GLU A 104 3.30 7.81 -14.76
N ASP A 105 2.47 7.99 -15.78
CA ASP A 105 1.68 9.22 -15.95
C ASP A 105 0.41 9.16 -15.11
N VAL A 106 0.48 9.69 -13.89
CA VAL A 106 -0.64 9.70 -12.93
C VAL A 106 -1.91 10.40 -13.44
N ARG A 107 -1.82 11.22 -14.49
CA ARG A 107 -2.99 11.83 -15.15
C ARG A 107 -3.89 10.80 -15.81
N LYS A 108 -3.36 9.60 -16.09
CA LYS A 108 -4.10 8.48 -16.70
C LYS A 108 -4.76 7.55 -15.70
N VAL A 109 -4.62 7.80 -14.41
CA VAL A 109 -5.14 6.91 -13.36
C VAL A 109 -6.67 6.72 -13.47
N GLY A 110 -7.39 7.74 -13.91
CA GLY A 110 -8.84 7.68 -14.14
C GLY A 110 -9.30 6.69 -15.22
N ASN A 111 -8.38 6.10 -16.00
CA ASN A 111 -8.70 5.02 -16.94
C ASN A 111 -8.89 3.67 -16.26
N TYR A 112 -8.60 3.58 -14.96
CA TYR A 112 -8.67 2.35 -14.18
C TYR A 112 -9.76 2.44 -13.11
N ASP A 113 -10.30 1.28 -12.73
CA ASP A 113 -11.31 1.20 -11.67
C ASP A 113 -10.68 1.32 -10.30
N VAL A 114 -9.48 0.76 -10.13
CA VAL A 114 -8.72 0.74 -8.87
C VAL A 114 -7.29 1.20 -9.09
N ALA A 115 -6.81 2.06 -8.21
CA ALA A 115 -5.43 2.53 -8.18
C ALA A 115 -4.75 2.15 -6.86
N ILE A 116 -3.66 1.41 -6.97
CA ILE A 116 -2.75 1.12 -5.85
C ILE A 116 -1.76 2.27 -5.72
N VAL A 117 -1.64 2.82 -4.52
CA VAL A 117 -0.77 3.97 -4.22
C VAL A 117 0.06 3.66 -2.99
N GLY A 118 1.37 3.71 -3.08
CA GLY A 118 2.23 3.59 -1.91
C GLY A 118 2.43 4.92 -1.18
N VAL A 119 2.51 4.86 0.14
CA VAL A 119 2.79 6.00 1.02
C VAL A 119 3.93 5.62 1.96
N PRO A 120 5.20 5.66 1.52
CA PRO A 120 6.36 5.19 2.27
C PRO A 120 6.78 6.22 3.33
N HIS A 121 5.98 6.36 4.39
CA HIS A 121 6.18 7.31 5.48
C HIS A 121 6.20 6.58 6.83
N ASP A 122 7.18 6.88 7.70
CA ASP A 122 7.24 6.37 9.07
C ASP A 122 7.93 7.33 10.04
N SER A 123 7.87 8.61 9.72
CA SER A 123 8.44 9.66 10.58
C SER A 123 7.51 10.01 11.76
N GLY A 124 6.29 9.46 11.79
CA GLY A 124 5.35 9.55 12.90
C GLY A 124 5.44 8.42 13.92
N THR A 125 6.28 7.43 13.69
CA THR A 125 6.43 6.25 14.56
C THR A 125 7.09 6.57 15.88
N THR A 126 6.53 6.05 16.98
CA THR A 126 7.02 6.30 18.35
C THR A 126 7.97 5.22 18.87
N TYR A 127 8.00 4.02 18.28
CA TYR A 127 8.82 2.90 18.78
C TYR A 127 9.64 2.20 17.70
N ARG A 128 9.03 1.36 16.85
CA ARG A 128 9.75 0.57 15.83
C ARG A 128 9.56 1.16 14.45
N PRO A 129 10.54 1.90 13.88
CA PRO A 129 10.44 2.38 12.51
C PRO A 129 10.60 1.24 11.52
N GLY A 130 10.12 1.42 10.29
CA GLY A 130 10.25 0.43 9.22
C GLY A 130 9.02 0.32 8.34
N THR A 131 7.91 0.95 8.71
CA THR A 131 6.66 0.92 7.94
C THR A 131 6.78 1.67 6.61
N ARG A 132 7.79 2.52 6.42
CA ARG A 132 8.13 3.09 5.10
C ARG A 132 8.46 2.02 4.05
N PHE A 133 8.80 0.82 4.46
CA PHE A 133 9.02 -0.33 3.58
C PHE A 133 7.77 -1.17 3.35
N GLY A 134 6.66 -0.84 4.03
CA GLY A 134 5.36 -1.51 3.90
C GLY A 134 4.90 -1.63 2.45
N PRO A 135 4.86 -0.53 1.66
CA PRO A 135 4.45 -0.60 0.26
C PRO A 135 5.27 -1.59 -0.57
N GLN A 136 6.59 -1.65 -0.36
CA GLN A 136 7.45 -2.61 -1.06
C GLN A 136 7.21 -4.05 -0.62
N GLY A 137 7.04 -4.29 0.69
CA GLY A 137 6.76 -5.61 1.23
C GLY A 137 5.47 -6.19 0.70
N ILE A 138 4.39 -5.39 0.73
CA ILE A 138 3.06 -5.77 0.24
C ILE A 138 3.11 -6.06 -1.27
N ARG A 139 3.71 -5.18 -2.08
CA ARG A 139 3.85 -5.39 -3.52
C ARG A 139 4.62 -6.65 -3.85
N ARG A 140 5.73 -6.90 -3.15
CA ARG A 140 6.57 -8.08 -3.37
C ARG A 140 5.80 -9.37 -3.17
N ILE A 141 5.10 -9.49 -2.03
CA ILE A 141 4.41 -10.73 -1.69
C ILE A 141 3.08 -10.88 -2.43
N SER A 142 2.48 -9.79 -2.90
CA SER A 142 1.20 -9.83 -3.62
C SER A 142 1.26 -10.67 -4.90
N ALA A 143 2.46 -10.82 -5.48
CA ALA A 143 2.67 -11.69 -6.64
C ALA A 143 2.41 -13.17 -6.35
N LEU A 144 2.28 -13.58 -5.08
CA LEU A 144 1.91 -14.94 -4.72
C LEU A 144 0.45 -15.26 -5.02
N TYR A 145 -0.41 -14.24 -5.05
CA TYR A 145 -1.85 -14.43 -5.28
C TYR A 145 -2.20 -14.40 -6.77
N THR A 146 -3.14 -15.28 -7.15
CA THR A 146 -3.83 -15.19 -8.43
C THR A 146 -5.00 -14.22 -8.32
N PRO A 147 -5.51 -13.67 -9.42
CA PRO A 147 -6.65 -12.76 -9.39
C PRO A 147 -7.98 -13.46 -9.04
N TYR A 148 -8.04 -14.78 -9.11
CA TYR A 148 -9.25 -15.55 -8.83
C TYR A 148 -9.37 -15.91 -7.35
N ASN A 149 -10.50 -15.53 -6.74
CA ASN A 149 -10.86 -15.97 -5.39
C ASN A 149 -11.88 -17.10 -5.45
N PHE A 150 -11.48 -18.27 -4.97
CA PHE A 150 -12.30 -19.48 -4.96
C PHE A 150 -13.58 -19.36 -4.10
N GLU A 151 -13.47 -18.70 -2.93
CA GLU A 151 -14.60 -18.60 -2.00
C GLU A 151 -15.69 -17.66 -2.50
N PHE A 152 -15.32 -16.62 -3.24
CA PHE A 152 -16.25 -15.60 -3.71
C PHE A 152 -16.64 -15.80 -5.17
N GLY A 153 -15.94 -16.68 -5.91
CA GLY A 153 -16.15 -16.91 -7.33
C GLY A 153 -15.85 -15.68 -8.18
N VAL A 154 -14.89 -14.84 -7.76
CA VAL A 154 -14.53 -13.57 -8.41
C VAL A 154 -13.16 -13.70 -9.04
N ASP A 155 -13.03 -13.39 -10.32
CA ASP A 155 -11.77 -13.10 -10.97
C ASP A 155 -11.62 -11.58 -11.12
N LEU A 156 -10.68 -10.99 -10.38
CA LEU A 156 -10.47 -9.55 -10.37
C LEU A 156 -10.04 -9.02 -11.75
N ARG A 157 -9.30 -9.82 -12.53
CA ARG A 157 -8.84 -9.43 -13.87
C ARG A 157 -9.97 -9.30 -14.86
N GLU A 158 -10.99 -10.14 -14.73
CA GLU A 158 -12.17 -10.10 -15.59
C GLU A 158 -13.14 -8.99 -15.21
N GLN A 159 -13.19 -8.64 -13.92
CA GLN A 159 -14.21 -7.77 -13.35
C GLN A 159 -13.80 -6.30 -13.29
N ILE A 160 -12.52 -6.00 -13.07
CA ILE A 160 -12.01 -4.64 -12.86
C ILE A 160 -10.70 -4.39 -13.60
N THR A 161 -10.42 -3.12 -13.82
CA THR A 161 -9.11 -2.66 -14.28
C THR A 161 -8.33 -2.12 -13.08
N LEU A 162 -7.17 -2.73 -12.80
CA LEU A 162 -6.28 -2.39 -11.69
C LEU A 162 -5.00 -1.76 -12.22
N CYS A 163 -4.50 -0.71 -11.58
CA CYS A 163 -3.18 -0.16 -11.83
C CYS A 163 -2.40 0.11 -10.53
N ASP A 164 -1.10 0.18 -10.65
CA ASP A 164 -0.19 0.63 -9.61
C ASP A 164 0.49 1.92 -10.07
N VAL A 165 0.33 3.00 -9.32
CA VAL A 165 0.90 4.32 -9.66
C VAL A 165 2.23 4.61 -8.96
N GLY A 166 2.78 3.61 -8.27
CA GLY A 166 3.99 3.78 -7.47
C GLY A 166 3.71 4.45 -6.13
N ASP A 167 4.63 5.30 -5.71
CA ASP A 167 4.63 5.88 -4.37
C ASP A 167 4.49 7.41 -4.40
N ILE A 168 3.74 7.94 -3.44
CA ILE A 168 3.72 9.38 -3.16
C ILE A 168 5.09 9.78 -2.61
N PHE A 169 5.63 10.88 -3.12
CA PHE A 169 6.90 11.42 -2.65
C PHE A 169 6.76 11.99 -1.24
N THR A 170 7.44 11.37 -0.28
CA THR A 170 7.49 11.82 1.12
C THR A 170 8.85 12.41 1.45
N ILE A 171 8.90 13.31 2.42
CA ILE A 171 10.10 14.02 2.87
C ILE A 171 10.43 13.58 4.30
N PRO A 172 11.37 12.66 4.52
CA PRO A 172 11.60 12.05 5.84
C PRO A 172 11.91 13.02 6.97
N ALA A 173 12.48 14.19 6.64
CA ALA A 173 12.83 15.19 7.63
C ALA A 173 11.71 16.22 7.91
N ASN A 174 10.51 16.07 7.32
CA ASN A 174 9.45 17.05 7.47
C ASN A 174 8.07 16.43 7.29
N ASN A 175 7.37 16.19 8.40
CA ASN A 175 6.04 15.59 8.40
C ASN A 175 5.01 16.48 7.71
N GLU A 176 5.00 17.79 7.95
CA GLU A 176 4.02 18.69 7.33
C GLU A 176 4.10 18.70 5.80
N LYS A 177 5.32 18.77 5.26
CA LYS A 177 5.51 18.69 3.80
C LYS A 177 5.14 17.33 3.24
N SER A 178 5.45 16.24 3.96
CA SER A 178 5.03 14.90 3.58
C SER A 178 3.50 14.77 3.57
N PHE A 179 2.84 15.28 4.60
CA PHE A 179 1.38 15.31 4.71
C PHE A 179 0.72 16.11 3.59
N ASP A 180 1.34 17.24 3.18
CA ASP A 180 0.85 17.99 2.03
C ASP A 180 0.95 17.20 0.72
N GLN A 181 2.04 16.48 0.51
CA GLN A 181 2.20 15.60 -0.66
C GLN A 181 1.19 14.44 -0.62
N ILE A 182 1.02 13.80 0.53
CA ILE A 182 0.06 12.71 0.71
C ILE A 182 -1.35 13.22 0.38
N SER A 183 -1.77 14.35 0.97
CA SER A 183 -3.10 14.91 0.69
C SER A 183 -3.32 15.25 -0.80
N LYS A 184 -2.29 15.78 -1.49
CA LYS A 184 -2.37 16.09 -2.93
C LYS A 184 -2.48 14.81 -3.76
N GLY A 185 -1.63 13.82 -3.50
CA GLY A 185 -1.63 12.56 -4.23
C GLY A 185 -2.95 11.80 -4.06
N VAL A 186 -3.46 11.69 -2.83
CA VAL A 186 -4.75 11.07 -2.54
C VAL A 186 -5.90 11.82 -3.20
N ALA A 187 -5.91 13.16 -3.09
CA ALA A 187 -6.90 14.01 -3.73
C ALA A 187 -6.94 13.80 -5.25
N HIS A 188 -5.78 13.70 -5.90
CA HIS A 188 -5.69 13.45 -7.34
C HIS A 188 -6.31 12.10 -7.73
N VAL A 189 -5.93 11.01 -7.05
CA VAL A 189 -6.48 9.68 -7.33
C VAL A 189 -7.98 9.65 -7.06
N PHE A 190 -8.42 10.20 -5.95
CA PHE A 190 -9.84 10.25 -5.60
C PHE A 190 -10.66 11.05 -6.65
N ALA A 191 -10.17 12.22 -7.04
CA ALA A 191 -10.80 13.07 -8.05
C ALA A 191 -10.86 12.41 -9.44
N SER A 192 -9.90 11.55 -9.77
CA SER A 192 -9.88 10.82 -11.05
C SER A 192 -11.03 9.81 -11.19
N GLY A 193 -11.69 9.45 -10.08
CA GLY A 193 -12.75 8.45 -10.03
C GLY A 193 -12.25 7.01 -9.90
N ALA A 194 -10.95 6.75 -9.88
CA ALA A 194 -10.41 5.47 -9.51
C ALA A 194 -10.61 5.23 -8.00
N PHE A 195 -10.86 3.99 -7.61
CA PHE A 195 -10.96 3.61 -6.20
C PHE A 195 -9.56 3.57 -5.59
N PRO A 196 -9.23 4.43 -4.61
CA PRO A 196 -7.89 4.46 -4.04
C PRO A 196 -7.69 3.33 -3.03
N ILE A 197 -6.60 2.57 -3.17
CA ILE A 197 -6.08 1.64 -2.18
C ILE A 197 -4.68 2.10 -1.81
N LEU A 198 -4.50 2.54 -0.56
CA LEU A 198 -3.23 3.04 -0.08
C LEU A 198 -2.45 1.94 0.63
N LEU A 199 -1.21 1.73 0.22
CA LEU A 199 -0.24 0.90 0.91
C LEU A 199 0.54 1.80 1.84
N GLY A 200 0.22 1.74 3.14
CA GLY A 200 0.74 2.70 4.08
C GLY A 200 2.14 2.47 4.55
N GLY A 201 2.60 3.50 5.14
CA GLY A 201 3.57 3.68 6.15
C GLY A 201 2.95 3.54 7.54
N ASP A 202 3.35 4.43 8.46
CA ASP A 202 2.78 4.51 9.80
C ASP A 202 1.37 5.16 9.79
N HIS A 203 0.62 5.02 10.88
CA HIS A 203 -0.77 5.47 10.92
C HIS A 203 -0.94 7.01 10.90
N SER A 204 0.13 7.79 11.04
CA SER A 204 0.05 9.26 10.93
C SER A 204 -0.49 9.71 9.56
N ILE A 205 -0.38 8.84 8.53
CA ILE A 205 -0.90 9.13 7.19
C ILE A 205 -2.43 9.20 7.13
N GLY A 206 -3.16 8.63 8.10
CA GLY A 206 -4.62 8.66 8.14
C GLY A 206 -5.19 10.09 8.08
N PHE A 207 -4.57 11.03 8.77
CA PHE A 207 -4.99 12.43 8.70
C PHE A 207 -4.82 13.06 7.32
N PRO A 208 -3.62 13.09 6.70
CA PRO A 208 -3.48 13.68 5.36
C PRO A 208 -4.27 12.93 4.28
N THR A 209 -4.52 11.64 4.45
CA THR A 209 -5.37 10.85 3.55
C THR A 209 -6.81 11.36 3.57
N VAL A 210 -7.44 11.41 4.75
CA VAL A 210 -8.83 11.92 4.89
C VAL A 210 -8.89 13.39 4.47
N ARG A 211 -7.89 14.20 4.79
CA ARG A 211 -7.78 15.59 4.32
C ARG A 211 -7.78 15.68 2.79
N GLY A 212 -7.08 14.77 2.12
CA GLY A 212 -7.06 14.70 0.66
C GLY A 212 -8.44 14.40 0.07
N ILE A 213 -9.16 13.45 0.65
CA ILE A 213 -10.52 13.09 0.25
C ILE A 213 -11.48 14.24 0.47
N CYS A 214 -11.45 14.87 1.65
CA CYS A 214 -12.34 15.97 2.02
C CYS A 214 -12.25 17.18 1.06
N ARG A 215 -11.11 17.39 0.40
CA ARG A 215 -10.96 18.46 -0.61
C ARG A 215 -11.94 18.33 -1.79
N HIS A 216 -12.42 17.11 -2.08
CA HIS A 216 -13.32 16.83 -3.21
C HIS A 216 -14.76 16.52 -2.78
N LEU A 217 -15.03 16.44 -1.49
CA LEU A 217 -16.36 16.12 -1.00
C LEU A 217 -17.32 17.30 -1.03
N GLY A 218 -16.82 18.55 -1.10
CA GLY A 218 -17.67 19.74 -0.94
C GLY A 218 -18.36 19.73 0.42
N ASP A 219 -19.71 19.76 0.45
CA ASP A 219 -20.49 19.67 1.68
C ASP A 219 -20.76 18.23 2.15
N LYS A 220 -20.29 17.23 1.39
CA LYS A 220 -20.46 15.81 1.72
C LYS A 220 -19.58 15.41 2.89
N LYS A 221 -20.00 14.35 3.58
CA LYS A 221 -19.33 13.82 4.76
C LYS A 221 -18.82 12.41 4.54
N VAL A 222 -17.69 12.10 5.15
CA VAL A 222 -17.09 10.78 5.20
C VAL A 222 -17.15 10.22 6.61
N GLY A 223 -17.70 9.01 6.76
CA GLY A 223 -17.54 8.21 7.96
C GLY A 223 -16.23 7.45 7.91
N ILE A 224 -15.63 7.17 9.04
CA ILE A 224 -14.35 6.47 9.14
C ILE A 224 -14.55 5.18 9.93
N ILE A 225 -14.19 4.05 9.35
CA ILE A 225 -14.08 2.78 10.06
C ILE A 225 -12.61 2.44 10.20
N HIS A 226 -12.17 2.43 11.44
CA HIS A 226 -10.79 2.28 11.86
C HIS A 226 -10.61 0.94 12.55
N PHE A 227 -9.88 0.02 11.92
CA PHE A 227 -9.43 -1.24 12.53
C PHE A 227 -8.06 -1.00 13.17
N ASP A 228 -7.93 -1.27 14.46
CA ASP A 228 -6.68 -0.99 15.19
C ASP A 228 -6.70 -1.64 16.59
N ARG A 229 -5.52 -1.83 17.18
CA ARG A 229 -5.38 -2.07 18.62
C ARG A 229 -5.38 -0.77 19.42
N HIS A 230 -5.10 0.36 18.78
CA HIS A 230 -4.91 1.68 19.38
C HIS A 230 -6.07 2.62 19.00
N VAL A 231 -6.25 3.68 19.77
CA VAL A 231 -7.30 4.67 19.47
C VAL A 231 -6.83 5.78 18.52
N ASP A 232 -5.56 6.05 18.47
CA ASP A 232 -4.89 7.04 17.60
C ASP A 232 -5.58 8.41 17.53
N THR A 233 -6.08 8.84 18.70
CA THR A 233 -6.86 10.07 18.89
C THR A 233 -6.18 11.04 19.84
N GLN A 234 -4.88 10.87 20.12
CA GLN A 234 -4.17 11.82 20.95
C GLN A 234 -4.06 13.18 20.26
N GLU A 235 -4.24 14.25 21.00
CA GLU A 235 -4.01 15.61 20.50
C GLU A 235 -2.54 15.81 20.14
N THR A 236 -1.66 15.29 20.99
CA THR A 236 -0.21 15.27 20.81
C THR A 236 0.37 14.07 21.54
N ASP A 237 1.50 13.57 21.05
CA ASP A 237 2.35 12.59 21.73
C ASP A 237 3.74 13.21 21.93
N LEU A 238 4.77 12.71 21.23
CA LEU A 238 6.06 13.38 21.15
C LEU A 238 6.00 14.65 20.30
N ASP A 239 5.10 14.65 19.32
CA ASP A 239 4.78 15.76 18.44
C ASP A 239 3.30 15.66 18.03
N GLU A 240 2.76 16.68 17.38
CA GLU A 240 1.37 16.71 16.92
C GLU A 240 1.09 15.78 15.71
N ARG A 241 2.13 15.36 14.99
CA ARG A 241 2.01 14.59 13.74
C ARG A 241 2.51 13.15 13.88
N MET A 242 2.30 12.58 15.06
CA MET A 242 2.66 11.18 15.34
C MET A 242 1.56 10.22 14.88
N HIS A 243 1.90 8.95 14.75
CA HIS A 243 0.96 7.91 14.36
C HIS A 243 -0.16 7.68 15.39
N THR A 244 0.01 8.16 16.59
CA THR A 244 -1.00 8.14 17.67
C THR A 244 -2.04 9.26 17.57
N CYS A 245 -1.94 10.17 16.57
CA CYS A 245 -2.70 11.41 16.52
C CYS A 245 -3.65 11.60 15.30
N PRO A 246 -3.68 10.76 14.26
CA PRO A 246 -4.35 11.07 13.01
C PRO A 246 -5.83 11.40 13.19
N TRP A 247 -6.53 10.67 14.05
CA TRP A 247 -7.97 10.84 14.20
C TRP A 247 -8.36 12.06 15.01
N PHE A 248 -7.47 12.55 15.90
CA PHE A 248 -7.66 13.86 16.50
C PHE A 248 -7.72 14.95 15.42
N HIS A 249 -6.79 14.92 14.50
CA HIS A 249 -6.70 15.93 13.44
C HIS A 249 -7.78 15.74 12.36
N ALA A 250 -8.06 14.51 11.95
CA ALA A 250 -9.08 14.21 10.95
C ALA A 250 -10.48 14.66 11.42
N THR A 251 -10.85 14.38 12.67
CA THR A 251 -12.15 14.74 13.23
C THR A 251 -12.30 16.22 13.60
N ASN A 252 -11.30 17.06 13.36
CA ASN A 252 -11.44 18.53 13.37
C ASN A 252 -12.03 19.07 12.06
N MET A 253 -12.07 18.25 11.00
CA MET A 253 -12.63 18.67 9.71
C MET A 253 -14.14 18.46 9.70
N ALA A 254 -14.88 19.45 9.20
CA ALA A 254 -16.36 19.40 9.15
C ALA A 254 -16.89 18.22 8.30
N ASN A 255 -16.08 17.75 7.33
CA ASN A 255 -16.41 16.61 6.45
C ASN A 255 -16.17 15.25 7.11
N ALA A 256 -15.47 15.17 8.24
CA ALA A 256 -15.18 13.93 8.95
C ALA A 256 -15.62 14.02 10.42
N PRO A 257 -16.95 13.99 10.70
CA PRO A 257 -17.47 14.17 12.05
C PRO A 257 -16.98 13.07 13.00
N ALA A 258 -16.67 13.45 14.24
CA ALA A 258 -16.13 12.50 15.22
C ALA A 258 -17.14 11.40 15.59
N GLU A 259 -18.43 11.71 15.59
CA GLU A 259 -19.52 10.75 15.82
C GLU A 259 -19.61 9.66 14.76
N ASN A 260 -18.99 9.86 13.59
CA ASN A 260 -18.91 8.88 12.51
C ASN A 260 -17.54 8.17 12.43
N LEU A 261 -16.65 8.40 13.40
CA LEU A 261 -15.45 7.59 13.60
C LEU A 261 -15.82 6.36 14.43
N VAL A 262 -15.64 5.19 13.84
CA VAL A 262 -15.88 3.89 14.48
C VAL A 262 -14.57 3.11 14.54
N GLN A 263 -14.17 2.71 15.73
CA GLN A 263 -12.89 2.09 16.03
C GLN A 263 -13.09 0.66 16.49
N LEU A 264 -12.56 -0.31 15.75
CA LEU A 264 -12.78 -1.75 15.92
C LEU A 264 -11.48 -2.47 16.30
N GLY A 265 -11.51 -3.27 17.34
CA GLY A 265 -10.35 -4.07 17.76
C GLY A 265 -9.52 -3.44 18.87
N ILE A 266 -9.93 -2.29 19.36
CA ILE A 266 -9.21 -1.53 20.40
C ILE A 266 -9.03 -2.36 21.66
N GLY A 267 -7.88 -2.19 22.33
CA GLY A 267 -7.69 -2.83 23.63
C GLY A 267 -6.25 -3.02 24.04
N GLY A 268 -6.06 -3.83 25.07
CA GLY A 268 -4.75 -4.18 25.59
C GLY A 268 -4.12 -3.12 26.51
N TRP A 269 -2.80 -3.14 26.56
CA TRP A 269 -1.99 -2.31 27.49
C TRP A 269 -1.39 -1.09 26.83
N GLN A 270 -1.47 -0.98 25.52
CA GLN A 270 -0.79 0.06 24.73
C GLN A 270 -1.70 1.25 24.39
N VAL A 271 -2.93 1.28 24.91
CA VAL A 271 -3.88 2.39 24.66
C VAL A 271 -3.70 3.49 25.71
N PRO A 272 -3.26 4.70 25.32
CA PRO A 272 -3.04 5.79 26.26
C PRO A 272 -4.36 6.43 26.73
N ARG A 273 -4.43 6.78 28.02
CA ARG A 273 -5.62 7.41 28.62
C ARG A 273 -6.00 8.74 27.95
N GLN A 274 -5.03 9.46 27.42
CA GLN A 274 -5.26 10.75 26.75
C GLN A 274 -6.09 10.56 25.48
N GLY A 275 -5.75 9.57 24.64
CA GLY A 275 -6.54 9.24 23.46
C GLY A 275 -7.97 8.82 23.80
N VAL A 276 -8.14 7.95 24.81
CA VAL A 276 -9.47 7.54 25.29
C VAL A 276 -10.30 8.73 25.80
N LYS A 277 -9.66 9.69 26.46
CA LYS A 277 -10.33 10.92 26.90
C LYS A 277 -10.87 11.70 25.70
N VAL A 278 -10.06 11.89 24.66
CA VAL A 278 -10.49 12.57 23.42
C VAL A 278 -11.66 11.83 22.76
N CYS A 279 -11.60 10.51 22.68
CA CYS A 279 -12.69 9.71 22.15
C CYS A 279 -14.01 9.99 22.88
N ARG A 280 -14.00 10.00 24.19
CA ARG A 280 -15.18 10.28 25.02
C ARG A 280 -15.70 11.71 24.86
N GLU A 281 -14.79 12.69 24.83
CA GLU A 281 -15.14 14.11 24.69
C GLU A 281 -15.73 14.43 23.31
N ARG A 282 -15.27 13.71 22.27
CA ARG A 282 -15.74 13.90 20.90
C ARG A 282 -16.88 12.98 20.49
N GLY A 283 -17.21 11.97 21.31
CA GLY A 283 -18.28 11.02 21.03
C GLY A 283 -17.96 10.03 19.91
N THR A 284 -16.69 9.64 19.76
CA THR A 284 -16.32 8.55 18.83
C THR A 284 -16.85 7.21 19.32
N ASN A 285 -16.95 6.24 18.43
CA ASN A 285 -17.52 4.93 18.71
C ASN A 285 -16.41 3.90 18.80
N ILE A 286 -16.26 3.22 19.93
CA ILE A 286 -15.22 2.21 20.15
C ILE A 286 -15.87 0.87 20.43
N LEU A 287 -15.40 -0.18 19.74
CA LEU A 287 -15.62 -1.56 20.08
C LEU A 287 -14.27 -2.23 20.37
N THR A 288 -14.07 -2.63 21.61
CA THR A 288 -12.90 -3.42 21.97
C THR A 288 -13.02 -4.84 21.41
N VAL A 289 -11.90 -5.59 21.39
CA VAL A 289 -11.95 -7.01 21.04
C VAL A 289 -12.91 -7.76 21.96
N THR A 290 -12.94 -7.40 23.26
CA THR A 290 -13.87 -8.02 24.23
C THR A 290 -15.32 -7.72 23.87
N ASP A 291 -15.66 -6.46 23.54
CA ASP A 291 -17.01 -6.09 23.12
C ASP A 291 -17.44 -6.88 21.86
N ILE A 292 -16.53 -6.96 20.86
CA ILE A 292 -16.78 -7.72 19.62
C ILE A 292 -17.02 -9.20 19.91
N MET A 293 -16.25 -9.80 20.82
CA MET A 293 -16.40 -11.20 21.21
C MET A 293 -17.72 -11.46 21.95
N GLU A 294 -18.11 -10.53 22.84
CA GLU A 294 -19.33 -10.66 23.63
C GLU A 294 -20.60 -10.46 22.82
N MET A 295 -20.62 -9.46 21.94
CA MET A 295 -21.79 -9.17 21.12
C MET A 295 -21.88 -10.02 19.85
N GLY A 296 -20.77 -10.58 19.40
CA GLY A 296 -20.65 -11.33 18.15
C GLY A 296 -20.36 -10.45 16.93
N LEU A 297 -19.74 -11.06 15.91
CA LEU A 297 -19.24 -10.36 14.72
C LEU A 297 -20.34 -9.65 13.92
N ASP A 298 -21.53 -10.25 13.83
CA ASP A 298 -22.66 -9.64 13.11
C ASP A 298 -23.13 -8.36 13.77
N ALA A 299 -23.35 -8.38 15.09
CA ALA A 299 -23.80 -7.20 15.83
C ALA A 299 -22.72 -6.12 15.85
N ALA A 300 -21.43 -6.50 15.91
CA ALA A 300 -20.32 -5.55 15.80
C ALA A 300 -20.27 -4.87 14.42
N ALA A 301 -20.48 -5.64 13.34
CA ALA A 301 -20.57 -5.09 11.99
C ALA A 301 -21.78 -4.15 11.84
N ASP A 302 -22.96 -4.58 12.29
CA ASP A 302 -24.19 -3.75 12.24
C ASP A 302 -24.01 -2.43 12.99
N PHE A 303 -23.37 -2.46 14.16
CA PHE A 303 -23.05 -1.26 14.93
C PHE A 303 -22.11 -0.34 14.14
N ALA A 304 -21.02 -0.90 13.59
CA ALA A 304 -20.03 -0.11 12.83
C ALA A 304 -20.65 0.53 11.60
N ILE A 305 -21.42 -0.23 10.84
CA ILE A 305 -22.13 0.24 9.64
C ILE A 305 -23.09 1.37 10.03
N ALA A 306 -23.96 1.16 11.02
CA ALA A 306 -24.95 2.16 11.44
C ALA A 306 -24.29 3.49 11.86
N LYS A 307 -23.18 3.41 12.63
CA LYS A 307 -22.51 4.60 13.12
C LYS A 307 -21.70 5.34 12.04
N ALA A 308 -21.00 4.61 11.20
CA ALA A 308 -20.17 5.22 10.15
C ALA A 308 -21.02 5.85 9.04
N THR A 309 -22.24 5.35 8.81
CA THR A 309 -23.13 5.83 7.74
C THR A 309 -24.19 6.83 8.20
N ASP A 310 -24.26 7.14 9.49
CA ASP A 310 -25.25 8.06 10.03
C ASP A 310 -25.00 9.52 9.58
N GLY A 311 -25.71 9.93 8.53
CA GLY A 311 -25.58 11.26 7.93
C GLY A 311 -24.29 11.50 7.16
N THR A 312 -23.60 10.43 6.72
CA THR A 312 -22.42 10.49 5.85
C THR A 312 -22.75 10.02 4.43
N ASP A 313 -21.96 10.47 3.45
CA ASP A 313 -22.16 10.15 2.02
C ASP A 313 -21.30 8.96 1.57
N CYS A 314 -20.20 8.72 2.26
CA CYS A 314 -19.29 7.60 1.99
C CYS A 314 -18.52 7.20 3.24
N VAL A 315 -17.85 6.03 3.16
CA VAL A 315 -17.05 5.48 4.25
C VAL A 315 -15.61 5.28 3.78
N TRP A 316 -14.66 5.80 4.56
CA TRP A 316 -13.24 5.48 4.44
C TRP A 316 -12.88 4.35 5.42
N ILE A 317 -12.15 3.35 4.93
CA ILE A 317 -11.64 2.29 5.79
C ILE A 317 -10.16 2.54 6.06
N SER A 318 -9.78 2.65 7.33
CA SER A 318 -8.39 2.67 7.76
C SER A 318 -8.11 1.36 8.49
N PHE A 319 -7.26 0.55 7.90
CA PHE A 319 -6.94 -0.77 8.40
C PHE A 319 -5.51 -0.80 8.92
N ASP A 320 -5.37 -0.61 10.24
CA ASP A 320 -4.10 -0.91 10.89
C ASP A 320 -3.93 -2.42 10.98
N ILE A 321 -2.77 -2.89 10.52
CA ILE A 321 -2.51 -4.34 10.50
C ILE A 321 -2.44 -4.92 11.90
N ASP A 322 -2.08 -4.10 12.90
CA ASP A 322 -1.92 -4.55 14.28
C ASP A 322 -3.24 -4.74 15.05
N CYS A 323 -4.39 -4.39 14.45
CA CYS A 323 -5.70 -4.84 14.94
C CYS A 323 -5.77 -6.38 15.05
N ILE A 324 -4.95 -7.07 14.26
CA ILE A 324 -4.83 -8.52 14.25
C ILE A 324 -3.82 -8.95 15.31
N ASP A 325 -4.09 -10.06 15.97
CA ASP A 325 -3.25 -10.64 17.01
C ASP A 325 -1.78 -10.77 16.54
N ALA A 326 -0.85 -10.33 17.37
CA ALA A 326 0.59 -10.33 17.10
C ALA A 326 1.16 -11.70 16.72
N GLY A 327 0.48 -12.79 17.06
CA GLY A 327 0.86 -14.14 16.65
C GLY A 327 0.73 -14.37 15.15
N PHE A 328 -0.09 -13.59 14.44
CA PHE A 328 -0.31 -13.67 13.00
C PHE A 328 0.37 -12.54 12.23
N VAL A 329 0.59 -11.38 12.87
CA VAL A 329 1.15 -10.18 12.23
C VAL A 329 2.32 -9.62 13.03
N PRO A 330 3.45 -10.35 13.13
CA PRO A 330 4.60 -9.90 13.90
C PRO A 330 5.31 -8.68 13.30
N GLY A 331 5.10 -8.40 12.02
CA GLY A 331 5.76 -7.34 11.25
C GLY A 331 5.07 -5.99 11.37
N THR A 332 4.94 -5.48 12.60
CA THR A 332 4.39 -4.14 12.86
C THR A 332 5.21 -3.39 13.91
N GLY A 333 4.98 -2.09 14.04
CA GLY A 333 5.66 -1.22 14.98
C GLY A 333 5.27 -1.46 16.44
N TRP A 334 4.01 -1.78 16.69
CA TRP A 334 3.42 -1.95 18.02
C TRP A 334 2.61 -3.24 18.15
N PRO A 335 3.26 -4.42 18.03
CA PRO A 335 2.56 -5.70 18.12
C PRO A 335 1.99 -5.93 19.52
N GLU A 336 0.73 -6.35 19.62
CA GLU A 336 0.12 -6.71 20.89
C GLU A 336 -0.71 -8.02 20.78
N PRO A 337 -0.51 -8.97 21.70
CA PRO A 337 -1.37 -10.15 21.80
C PRO A 337 -2.81 -9.80 22.20
N GLY A 338 -3.77 -10.64 21.83
CA GLY A 338 -5.19 -10.45 22.13
C GLY A 338 -5.92 -9.57 21.12
N GLY A 339 -5.37 -9.40 19.90
CA GLY A 339 -6.04 -8.79 18.77
C GLY A 339 -7.11 -9.67 18.15
N LEU A 340 -7.73 -9.20 17.08
CA LEU A 340 -8.67 -9.97 16.26
C LEU A 340 -7.95 -11.15 15.60
N LEU A 341 -8.62 -12.27 15.44
CA LEU A 341 -8.12 -13.30 14.55
C LEU A 341 -8.24 -12.85 13.08
N PRO A 342 -7.36 -13.30 12.18
CA PRO A 342 -7.44 -12.94 10.77
C PRO A 342 -8.83 -13.12 10.15
N ARG A 343 -9.49 -14.25 10.43
CA ARG A 343 -10.83 -14.54 9.91
C ARG A 343 -11.92 -13.63 10.49
N GLU A 344 -11.76 -13.14 11.71
CA GLU A 344 -12.70 -12.21 12.35
C GLU A 344 -12.60 -10.83 11.72
N ALA A 345 -11.36 -10.33 11.55
CA ALA A 345 -11.10 -9.07 10.87
C ALA A 345 -11.61 -9.09 9.42
N LEU A 346 -11.33 -10.17 8.67
CA LEU A 346 -11.82 -10.34 7.30
C LEU A 346 -13.36 -10.46 7.24
N TYR A 347 -13.99 -11.08 8.24
CA TYR A 347 -15.45 -11.15 8.32
C TYR A 347 -16.10 -9.78 8.53
N LEU A 348 -15.59 -8.99 9.48
CA LEU A 348 -16.03 -7.62 9.71
C LEU A 348 -15.82 -6.75 8.46
N LEU A 349 -14.64 -6.83 7.86
CA LEU A 349 -14.31 -6.12 6.63
C LEU A 349 -15.29 -6.46 5.50
N LYS A 350 -15.58 -7.74 5.28
CA LYS A 350 -16.57 -8.21 4.30
C LYS A 350 -17.93 -7.55 4.49
N ARG A 351 -18.46 -7.58 5.75
CA ARG A 351 -19.78 -7.02 6.05
C ARG A 351 -19.79 -5.51 5.77
N ILE A 352 -18.79 -4.80 6.28
CA ILE A 352 -18.64 -3.37 6.11
C ILE A 352 -18.59 -2.99 4.63
N ILE A 353 -17.72 -3.62 3.84
CA ILE A 353 -17.57 -3.27 2.42
C ILE A 353 -18.85 -3.56 1.62
N ARG A 354 -19.52 -4.65 1.91
CA ARG A 354 -20.72 -5.00 1.16
C ARG A 354 -21.94 -4.14 1.48
N GLU A 355 -21.97 -3.53 2.64
CA GLU A 355 -23.16 -2.88 3.19
C GLU A 355 -22.98 -1.36 3.36
N THR A 356 -21.81 -0.80 3.03
CA THR A 356 -21.56 0.65 3.07
C THR A 356 -21.03 1.18 1.75
N PRO A 357 -21.25 2.46 1.42
CA PRO A 357 -20.69 3.10 0.24
C PRO A 357 -19.20 3.41 0.48
N VAL A 358 -18.33 2.42 0.29
CA VAL A 358 -16.89 2.60 0.53
C VAL A 358 -16.26 3.50 -0.54
N CYS A 359 -15.49 4.49 -0.13
CA CYS A 359 -14.83 5.43 -1.03
C CYS A 359 -13.32 5.18 -1.20
N GLY A 360 -12.72 4.36 -0.37
CA GLY A 360 -11.32 3.93 -0.43
C GLY A 360 -10.88 3.22 0.84
N ILE A 361 -9.66 2.72 0.82
CA ILE A 361 -9.04 2.03 1.96
C ILE A 361 -7.55 2.34 2.04
N GLU A 362 -7.04 2.45 3.24
CA GLU A 362 -5.60 2.37 3.53
C GLU A 362 -5.31 1.16 4.41
N VAL A 363 -4.15 0.53 4.18
CA VAL A 363 -3.58 -0.51 5.04
C VAL A 363 -2.25 0.00 5.56
N VAL A 364 -2.14 0.15 6.86
CA VAL A 364 -1.01 0.83 7.53
C VAL A 364 -0.29 -0.06 8.52
N GLU A 365 0.83 0.43 9.05
CA GLU A 365 1.69 -0.18 10.08
C GLU A 365 2.32 -1.53 9.68
N VAL A 366 2.32 -1.89 8.40
CA VAL A 366 3.08 -3.05 7.91
C VAL A 366 4.56 -2.71 7.89
N SER A 367 5.34 -3.39 8.73
CA SER A 367 6.79 -3.15 8.91
C SER A 367 7.62 -4.37 8.51
N PRO A 368 8.03 -4.50 7.24
CA PRO A 368 8.79 -5.63 6.73
C PRO A 368 10.07 -5.97 7.50
N PRO A 369 10.80 -4.99 8.10
CA PRO A 369 11.99 -5.31 8.90
C PRO A 369 11.74 -6.22 10.11
N TYR A 370 10.50 -6.27 10.61
CA TYR A 370 10.10 -7.13 11.73
C TYR A 370 9.22 -8.30 11.29
N ASP A 371 8.91 -8.39 9.99
CA ASP A 371 8.05 -9.43 9.44
C ASP A 371 8.81 -10.76 9.36
N ILE A 372 8.11 -11.85 9.62
CA ILE A 372 8.66 -13.21 9.55
C ILE A 372 8.03 -13.90 8.35
N SER A 373 8.84 -14.24 7.36
CA SER A 373 8.38 -14.92 6.14
C SER A 373 7.26 -14.18 5.41
N ASP A 374 7.27 -12.87 5.46
CA ASP A 374 6.29 -11.99 4.83
C ASP A 374 4.83 -12.21 5.32
N MET A 375 4.62 -12.80 6.50
CA MET A 375 3.28 -13.13 7.01
C MET A 375 2.39 -11.90 7.17
N THR A 376 2.93 -10.82 7.72
CA THR A 376 2.20 -9.55 7.91
C THR A 376 1.90 -8.90 6.57
N SER A 377 2.89 -8.83 5.69
CA SER A 377 2.73 -8.29 4.33
C SER A 377 1.72 -9.10 3.51
N LEU A 378 1.69 -10.43 3.69
CA LEU A 378 0.72 -11.32 3.06
C LEU A 378 -0.69 -11.10 3.61
N MET A 379 -0.84 -10.89 4.92
CA MET A 379 -2.12 -10.55 5.52
C MET A 379 -2.66 -9.22 4.99
N ALA A 380 -1.81 -8.20 4.87
CA ALA A 380 -2.18 -6.93 4.24
C ALA A 380 -2.63 -7.14 2.79
N THR A 381 -1.90 -7.96 2.02
CA THR A 381 -2.30 -8.33 0.65
C THR A 381 -3.67 -8.99 0.65
N ARG A 382 -3.97 -9.88 1.59
CA ARG A 382 -5.28 -10.54 1.71
C ARG A 382 -6.39 -9.52 1.98
N VAL A 383 -6.18 -8.58 2.89
CA VAL A 383 -7.14 -7.49 3.17
C VAL A 383 -7.46 -6.70 1.90
N ILE A 384 -6.45 -6.36 1.12
CA ILE A 384 -6.61 -5.59 -0.12
C ILE A 384 -7.37 -6.40 -1.19
N CYS A 385 -6.99 -7.65 -1.40
CA CYS A 385 -7.63 -8.51 -2.39
C CYS A 385 -9.11 -8.79 -2.02
N ASP A 386 -9.39 -9.09 -0.75
CA ASP A 386 -10.76 -9.30 -0.26
C ASP A 386 -11.59 -8.00 -0.38
N THR A 387 -10.97 -6.83 -0.14
CA THR A 387 -11.62 -5.54 -0.37
C THR A 387 -12.10 -5.41 -1.81
N MET A 388 -11.21 -5.59 -2.78
CA MET A 388 -11.58 -5.52 -4.21
C MET A 388 -12.67 -6.53 -4.56
N ALA A 389 -12.53 -7.77 -4.11
CA ALA A 389 -13.52 -8.82 -4.38
C ALA A 389 -14.90 -8.49 -3.80
N HIS A 390 -14.95 -7.95 -2.57
CA HIS A 390 -16.22 -7.58 -1.94
C HIS A 390 -16.87 -6.34 -2.60
N LEU A 391 -16.08 -5.40 -3.09
CA LEU A 391 -16.59 -4.28 -3.88
C LEU A 391 -17.20 -4.75 -5.20
N VAL A 392 -16.61 -5.75 -5.85
CA VAL A 392 -17.16 -6.40 -7.05
C VAL A 392 -18.47 -7.11 -6.72
N VAL A 393 -18.49 -7.94 -5.67
CA VAL A 393 -19.69 -8.70 -5.28
C VAL A 393 -20.85 -7.80 -4.88
N SER A 394 -20.57 -6.66 -4.23
CA SER A 394 -21.60 -5.68 -3.86
C SER A 394 -22.04 -4.76 -5.00
N GLY A 395 -21.38 -4.83 -6.17
CA GLY A 395 -21.68 -4.01 -7.34
C GLY A 395 -21.17 -2.56 -7.22
N GLN A 396 -20.27 -2.26 -6.28
CA GLN A 396 -19.61 -0.96 -6.17
C GLN A 396 -18.47 -0.80 -7.18
N LEU A 397 -17.91 -1.92 -7.67
CA LEU A 397 -16.95 -1.99 -8.77
C LEU A 397 -17.44 -3.01 -9.82
N PRO A 398 -17.11 -2.81 -11.13
CA PRO A 398 -16.50 -1.61 -11.69
C PRO A 398 -17.45 -0.40 -11.59
N ARG A 399 -16.89 0.81 -11.49
CA ARG A 399 -17.71 2.02 -11.52
C ARG A 399 -18.27 2.24 -12.92
N ARG A 400 -19.57 2.12 -13.09
CA ARG A 400 -20.25 2.22 -14.40
C ARG A 400 -20.18 3.62 -14.99
N GLU A 401 -20.20 4.64 -14.13
CA GLU A 401 -20.06 6.03 -14.52
C GLU A 401 -18.86 6.60 -13.78
N LYS A 402 -17.75 6.78 -14.50
CA LYS A 402 -16.64 7.56 -13.97
C LYS A 402 -17.11 9.01 -13.87
N PRO A 403 -16.81 9.69 -12.76
CA PRO A 403 -17.21 11.09 -12.62
C PRO A 403 -16.69 11.91 -13.80
N SER A 404 -17.56 12.74 -14.38
CA SER A 404 -17.21 13.58 -15.54
C SER A 404 -16.20 14.69 -15.21
N TYR A 405 -15.80 14.81 -13.97
CA TYR A 405 -14.82 15.76 -13.47
C TYR A 405 -13.38 15.18 -13.35
N ILE A 406 -13.07 14.12 -14.09
CA ILE A 406 -11.67 13.86 -14.47
C ILE A 406 -11.29 14.99 -15.45
N HIS A 407 -11.37 16.21 -14.93
CA HIS A 407 -11.08 17.37 -15.73
C HIS A 407 -9.58 17.50 -15.86
N GLU A 408 -9.17 17.94 -17.04
CA GLU A 408 -7.85 18.50 -17.26
C GLU A 408 -7.45 19.49 -16.15
N GLU A 409 -8.43 20.22 -15.58
CA GLU A 409 -8.23 21.17 -14.47
C GLU A 409 -7.73 20.51 -13.17
N ALA A 410 -8.28 19.36 -12.76
CA ALA A 410 -7.79 18.65 -11.57
C ALA A 410 -6.36 18.10 -11.80
N ASN A 411 -6.06 17.69 -13.02
CA ASN A 411 -4.72 17.29 -13.41
C ASN A 411 -3.76 18.48 -13.52
N MET A 412 -4.23 19.63 -13.99
CA MET A 412 -3.46 20.86 -14.09
C MET A 412 -3.10 21.47 -12.74
N GLU A 413 -4.00 21.39 -11.73
CA GLU A 413 -3.68 21.84 -10.37
C GLU A 413 -2.57 21.00 -9.74
N VAL A 414 -2.53 19.70 -10.03
CA VAL A 414 -1.44 18.82 -9.58
C VAL A 414 -0.14 19.15 -10.31
N ASP A 415 -0.19 19.35 -11.61
CA ASP A 415 0.99 19.72 -12.40
C ASP A 415 1.57 21.09 -11.98
N GLN A 416 0.73 22.07 -11.66
CA GLN A 416 1.18 23.39 -11.16
C GLN A 416 1.73 23.33 -9.73
N ALA A 417 1.32 22.35 -8.94
CA ALA A 417 1.83 22.17 -7.58
C ALA A 417 3.20 21.48 -7.54
N TRP A 418 3.64 20.90 -8.66
CA TRP A 418 4.93 20.21 -8.79
C TRP A 418 6.00 21.06 -9.51
N THR A 419 5.62 22.17 -10.12
CA THR A 419 6.52 23.16 -10.71
C THR A 419 6.80 24.32 -9.76
#